data_7dc4d2cc11f1526a6eceda1e32bbd058
#
_entry.id   7dc4d2cc11f1526a6eceda1e32bbd058
#
_cell.length_a   1.000
_cell.length_b   1.000
_cell.length_c   1.000
_cell.angle_alpha   90.00
_cell.angle_beta   90.00
_cell.angle_gamma   90.00
#
_symmetry.space_group_name_H-M   'P 1'
#
loop_
_entity.id
_entity.type
_entity.pdbx_description
1 polymer ?
#
loop_
_entity_poly.entity_id
_entity_poly.type
_entity_poly.pdbx_seq_one_letter_code
_entity_poly.pdbx_strand_id
1 'polypeptide(L)'
;TTLFRSGGFWRISPESLEKAIEWQKQYGGKVKWNDPVVYGRDWYYDGKDKYGYRLYDAAKAMVRNWAPTMSHNLSVNGKSGKTSYNIGLGYLDQSGMSKTAKKDDFKRYNASVSVTSELNKYLTVRASSIYSDRNKRYPGIGNTSADPWLYMYRWSPLFPMGVTEHGNPLKEPSYEMAASNTDNLQNKYYNVNLGFTLNITKNWDVKFDYTYDRQTSETNSSVTQYEAGATWYAPTAWIENGSQVFVNEQGERVDTGGMPAYRFPVEKYYNSSGPGASQVGYQNKSVDNNTFNIYTTYNLQLGAEKEHAFKFMVGMNRVTSKWSSHKGWKTNLIDLTNPQFPLASGDQFIEGDRNWEAQLGFFGRLNYS
;
A
#
# COMPACT_ATOMS: atom_id res chain seq x y z
N THR A 1 10.28 -15.01 21.49
CA THR A 1 10.15 -14.85 22.95
C THR A 1 11.24 -13.96 23.58
N THR A 2 11.92 -13.13 22.81
CA THR A 2 12.99 -12.23 23.31
C THR A 2 12.62 -10.75 23.20
N LEU A 3 11.34 -10.43 23.10
CA LEU A 3 10.82 -9.06 22.92
C LEU A 3 10.64 -8.27 24.21
N PHE A 4 10.84 -8.90 25.36
CA PHE A 4 10.71 -8.25 26.65
C PHE A 4 12.01 -8.43 27.44
N ARG A 5 13.00 -7.58 27.18
CA ARG A 5 14.06 -7.40 28.15
C ARG A 5 13.41 -6.93 29.46
N SER A 6 13.60 -7.67 30.51
CA SER A 6 13.06 -7.45 31.85
C SER A 6 13.25 -6.00 32.29
N GLY A 7 12.17 -5.31 32.59
CA GLY A 7 12.15 -3.96 33.14
C GLY A 7 11.63 -2.91 32.17
N GLY A 8 10.74 -2.04 32.64
CA GLY A 8 10.29 -0.88 31.92
C GLY A 8 9.01 -1.04 31.12
N PHE A 9 8.04 -1.79 31.62
CA PHE A 9 6.68 -1.77 31.05
C PHE A 9 6.01 -0.44 31.30
N TRP A 10 5.17 -0.02 30.34
CA TRP A 10 4.21 1.06 30.57
C TRP A 10 3.08 0.55 31.43
N ARG A 11 2.85 1.24 32.56
CA ARG A 11 1.80 0.91 33.53
C ARG A 11 0.84 2.07 33.70
N ILE A 12 -0.35 1.74 34.14
CA ILE A 12 -1.37 2.68 34.61
C ILE A 12 -1.72 2.26 36.04
N SER A 13 -1.53 3.18 36.97
CA SER A 13 -1.95 3.04 38.37
C SER A 13 -2.89 4.17 38.74
N PRO A 14 -3.65 4.07 39.85
CA PRO A 14 -4.46 5.18 40.34
C PRO A 14 -3.65 6.46 40.48
N GLU A 15 -2.45 6.38 41.06
CA GLU A 15 -1.55 7.53 41.27
C GLU A 15 -1.08 8.13 39.95
N SER A 16 -0.78 7.29 38.96
CA SER A 16 -0.36 7.79 37.63
C SER A 16 -1.50 8.47 36.86
N LEU A 17 -2.74 8.03 37.08
CA LEU A 17 -3.92 8.70 36.53
C LEU A 17 -4.17 10.05 37.18
N GLU A 18 -4.03 10.14 38.50
CA GLU A 18 -4.12 11.41 39.22
C GLU A 18 -3.07 12.41 38.71
N LYS A 19 -1.81 11.96 38.54
CA LYS A 19 -0.74 12.77 37.94
C LYS A 19 -1.05 13.17 36.51
N ALA A 20 -1.67 12.34 35.70
CA ALA A 20 -2.10 12.68 34.34
C ALA A 20 -3.21 13.76 34.34
N ILE A 21 -4.14 13.70 35.30
CA ILE A 21 -5.19 14.70 35.49
C ILE A 21 -4.55 16.04 35.94
N GLU A 22 -3.61 16.00 36.89
CA GLU A 22 -2.86 17.19 37.34
C GLU A 22 -2.07 17.79 36.17
N TRP A 23 -1.38 16.94 35.38
CA TRP A 23 -0.67 17.38 34.17
C TRP A 23 -1.61 18.13 33.22
N GLN A 24 -2.81 17.57 32.97
CA GLN A 24 -3.79 18.22 32.09
C GLN A 24 -4.29 19.55 32.62
N LYS A 25 -4.45 19.71 33.94
CA LYS A 25 -4.84 20.96 34.57
C LYS A 25 -3.73 22.01 34.48
N GLN A 26 -2.49 21.63 34.69
CA GLN A 26 -1.35 22.53 34.77
C GLN A 26 -0.80 22.93 33.38
N TYR A 27 -0.69 21.95 32.46
CA TYR A 27 -0.02 22.06 31.17
C TYR A 27 -0.94 21.96 29.97
N GLY A 28 -2.18 21.48 30.16
CA GLY A 28 -3.15 21.33 29.06
C GLY A 28 -3.38 22.63 28.31
N GLY A 29 -3.18 22.61 26.99
CA GLY A 29 -3.26 23.79 26.13
C GLY A 29 -2.02 24.71 26.14
N LYS A 30 -1.10 24.55 27.10
CA LYS A 30 0.17 25.30 27.17
C LYS A 30 1.30 24.55 26.48
N VAL A 31 1.46 23.25 26.78
CA VAL A 31 2.41 22.35 26.12
C VAL A 31 1.81 21.94 24.78
N LYS A 32 2.49 22.32 23.70
CA LYS A 32 2.06 22.04 22.32
C LYS A 32 2.45 20.62 21.92
N TRP A 33 1.78 20.09 20.91
CA TRP A 33 2.03 18.75 20.39
C TRP A 33 3.51 18.47 20.09
N ASN A 34 4.21 19.42 19.48
CA ASN A 34 5.61 19.34 19.05
C ASN A 34 6.62 19.74 20.12
N ASP A 35 6.18 20.13 21.34
CA ASP A 35 7.10 20.39 22.41
C ASP A 35 7.77 19.10 22.89
N PRO A 36 9.05 19.14 23.27
CA PRO A 36 9.80 17.98 23.70
C PRO A 36 9.11 17.23 24.84
N VAL A 37 9.30 15.91 24.81
CA VAL A 37 8.93 15.00 25.90
C VAL A 37 9.97 15.12 27.00
N VAL A 38 9.54 15.47 28.20
CA VAL A 38 10.43 15.78 29.35
C VAL A 38 10.23 14.77 30.47
N TYR A 39 11.32 14.17 30.94
CA TYR A 39 11.30 13.28 32.07
C TYR A 39 10.92 14.03 33.37
N GLY A 40 10.16 13.39 34.24
CA GLY A 40 9.61 13.99 35.47
C GLY A 40 8.29 14.70 35.19
N ARG A 41 8.21 15.54 34.15
CA ARG A 41 7.00 16.27 33.77
C ARG A 41 6.00 15.41 32.99
N ASP A 42 6.44 14.73 31.90
CA ASP A 42 5.58 14.05 30.93
C ASP A 42 5.51 12.54 31.17
N TRP A 43 6.55 11.99 31.79
CA TRP A 43 6.65 10.58 32.12
C TRP A 43 7.66 10.35 33.27
N TYR A 44 7.53 9.18 33.89
CA TYR A 44 8.35 8.77 35.05
C TYR A 44 8.71 7.28 34.97
N TYR A 45 9.84 6.92 35.58
CA TYR A 45 10.32 5.54 35.73
C TYR A 45 10.69 5.30 37.18
N ASP A 46 10.09 4.28 37.83
CA ASP A 46 10.29 3.96 39.23
C ASP A 46 11.45 2.96 39.49
N GLY A 47 12.24 2.66 38.44
CA GLY A 47 13.27 1.63 38.46
C GLY A 47 12.79 0.26 37.98
N LYS A 48 11.50 0.09 37.78
CA LYS A 48 10.86 -1.14 37.31
C LYS A 48 9.89 -0.90 36.14
N ASP A 49 8.95 0.00 36.31
CA ASP A 49 7.90 0.28 35.34
C ASP A 49 7.87 1.79 34.96
N LYS A 50 7.31 2.09 33.79
CA LYS A 50 7.15 3.44 33.26
C LYS A 50 5.71 3.90 33.39
N TYR A 51 5.53 5.20 33.68
CA TYR A 51 4.24 5.86 33.83
C TYR A 51 4.19 7.11 32.96
N GLY A 52 3.16 7.25 32.13
CA GLY A 52 2.93 8.44 31.32
C GLY A 52 1.94 9.38 32.01
N TYR A 53 2.20 10.67 31.89
CA TYR A 53 1.36 11.74 32.48
C TYR A 53 0.77 12.63 31.39
N ARG A 54 1.54 12.93 30.33
CA ARG A 54 1.10 13.73 29.19
C ARG A 54 0.25 12.89 28.24
N LEU A 55 -0.85 13.47 27.73
CA LEU A 55 -1.71 12.83 26.76
C LEU A 55 -1.24 13.10 25.34
N TYR A 56 -1.21 12.05 24.54
CA TYR A 56 -0.86 12.05 23.13
C TYR A 56 -2.01 11.50 22.28
N ASP A 57 -2.16 12.04 21.08
CA ASP A 57 -3.17 11.61 20.10
C ASP A 57 -2.45 11.10 18.84
N ALA A 58 -2.27 9.79 18.77
CA ALA A 58 -1.61 9.14 17.64
C ALA A 58 -2.36 9.37 16.33
N ALA A 59 -3.69 9.37 16.34
CA ALA A 59 -4.48 9.61 15.13
C ALA A 59 -4.26 11.04 14.60
N LYS A 60 -4.27 12.04 15.49
CA LYS A 60 -3.99 13.44 15.12
C LYS A 60 -2.55 13.63 14.63
N ALA A 61 -1.60 12.86 15.15
CA ALA A 61 -0.21 12.87 14.69
C ALA A 61 -0.06 12.31 13.29
N MET A 62 -0.75 11.21 12.99
CA MET A 62 -0.53 10.38 11.81
C MET A 62 -1.46 10.71 10.64
N VAL A 63 -2.68 11.15 10.90
CA VAL A 63 -3.74 11.30 9.91
C VAL A 63 -3.91 12.76 9.51
N ARG A 64 -3.99 13.01 8.21
CA ARG A 64 -4.34 14.34 7.67
C ARG A 64 -5.81 14.63 7.94
N ASN A 65 -6.11 15.90 8.24
CA ASN A 65 -7.50 16.35 8.38
C ASN A 65 -8.26 16.32 7.05
N TRP A 66 -7.54 16.34 5.94
CA TRP A 66 -8.11 16.36 4.60
C TRP A 66 -7.17 15.69 3.60
N ALA A 67 -7.72 14.76 2.79
CA ALA A 67 -7.02 14.06 1.73
C ALA A 67 -7.85 14.15 0.44
N PRO A 68 -7.53 15.10 -0.47
CA PRO A 68 -8.34 15.33 -1.66
C PRO A 68 -8.25 14.18 -2.65
N THR A 69 -9.37 13.93 -3.32
CA THR A 69 -9.45 13.07 -4.50
C THR A 69 -9.99 13.88 -5.67
N MET A 70 -9.28 13.84 -6.79
CA MET A 70 -9.69 14.49 -8.04
C MET A 70 -9.88 13.43 -9.11
N SER A 71 -11.00 13.49 -9.84
CA SER A 71 -11.31 12.58 -10.94
C SER A 71 -11.83 13.35 -12.14
N HIS A 72 -11.26 13.05 -13.30
CA HIS A 72 -11.70 13.59 -14.58
C HIS A 72 -11.98 12.45 -15.54
N ASN A 73 -13.15 12.50 -16.20
CA ASN A 73 -13.53 11.51 -17.18
C ASN A 73 -14.05 12.24 -18.42
N LEU A 74 -13.58 11.81 -19.59
CA LEU A 74 -14.04 12.26 -20.89
C LEU A 74 -14.46 11.06 -21.71
N SER A 75 -15.63 11.14 -22.33
CA SER A 75 -16.07 10.12 -23.28
C SER A 75 -16.63 10.75 -24.55
N VAL A 76 -16.27 10.15 -25.67
CA VAL A 76 -16.78 10.51 -26.99
C VAL A 76 -17.33 9.26 -27.63
N ASN A 77 -18.56 9.29 -28.01
CA ASN A 77 -19.22 8.21 -28.74
C ASN A 77 -19.91 8.74 -29.99
N GLY A 78 -20.03 7.93 -31.01
CA GLY A 78 -20.65 8.31 -32.23
C GLY A 78 -20.92 7.14 -33.17
N LYS A 79 -21.69 7.45 -34.23
CA LYS A 79 -21.97 6.51 -35.31
C LYS A 79 -21.85 7.23 -36.66
N SER A 80 -21.14 6.63 -37.59
CA SER A 80 -21.04 7.09 -38.97
C SER A 80 -21.36 5.92 -39.89
N GLY A 81 -22.48 6.00 -40.58
CA GLY A 81 -22.97 4.91 -41.41
C GLY A 81 -23.20 3.63 -40.58
N LYS A 82 -22.47 2.56 -40.92
CA LYS A 82 -22.53 1.27 -40.26
C LYS A 82 -21.44 1.07 -39.16
N THR A 83 -20.70 2.10 -38.87
CA THR A 83 -19.60 2.05 -37.87
C THR A 83 -20.00 2.88 -36.65
N SER A 84 -19.96 2.26 -35.48
CA SER A 84 -20.10 2.92 -34.18
C SER A 84 -18.75 2.88 -33.44
N TYR A 85 -18.48 3.93 -32.68
CA TYR A 85 -17.28 4.03 -31.88
C TYR A 85 -17.54 4.63 -30.50
N ASN A 86 -16.70 4.25 -29.56
CA ASN A 86 -16.64 4.85 -28.21
C ASN A 86 -15.19 5.03 -27.81
N ILE A 87 -14.83 6.21 -27.32
CA ILE A 87 -13.51 6.54 -26.79
C ILE A 87 -13.72 7.09 -25.38
N GLY A 88 -12.99 6.55 -24.41
CA GLY A 88 -13.02 7.00 -23.02
C GLY A 88 -11.63 7.31 -22.51
N LEU A 89 -11.49 8.42 -21.80
CA LEU A 89 -10.29 8.81 -21.06
C LEU A 89 -10.64 9.06 -19.61
N GLY A 90 -9.82 8.61 -18.69
CA GLY A 90 -10.02 8.80 -17.25
C GLY A 90 -8.71 9.13 -16.55
N TYR A 91 -8.77 10.07 -15.63
CA TYR A 91 -7.70 10.42 -14.72
C TYR A 91 -8.22 10.44 -13.29
N LEU A 92 -7.46 9.85 -12.37
CA LEU A 92 -7.70 9.89 -10.93
C LEU A 92 -6.40 10.27 -10.22
N ASP A 93 -6.48 11.25 -9.34
CA ASP A 93 -5.41 11.62 -8.40
C ASP A 93 -5.99 11.63 -7.00
N GLN A 94 -5.44 10.82 -6.12
CA GLN A 94 -5.88 10.66 -4.74
C GLN A 94 -4.69 10.85 -3.80
N SER A 95 -4.77 11.82 -2.92
CA SER A 95 -3.83 11.98 -1.82
C SER A 95 -4.09 10.92 -0.75
N GLY A 96 -3.02 10.34 -0.20
CA GLY A 96 -3.11 9.44 0.93
C GLY A 96 -3.40 10.17 2.24
N MET A 97 -3.75 9.41 3.25
CA MET A 97 -4.14 9.93 4.56
C MET A 97 -2.97 10.15 5.52
N SER A 98 -1.78 9.66 5.19
CA SER A 98 -0.60 9.84 6.05
C SER A 98 -0.16 11.30 6.08
N LYS A 99 -0.02 11.83 7.31
CA LYS A 99 0.43 13.21 7.57
C LYS A 99 1.94 13.34 7.49
N THR A 100 2.67 12.31 7.89
CA THR A 100 4.12 12.34 8.10
C THR A 100 4.91 11.64 7.00
N ALA A 101 4.30 10.77 6.20
CA ALA A 101 4.96 10.11 5.08
C ALA A 101 5.50 11.12 4.06
N LYS A 102 6.70 10.87 3.53
CA LYS A 102 7.31 11.69 2.48
C LYS A 102 6.43 11.74 1.23
N LYS A 103 5.85 10.61 0.85
CA LYS A 103 4.85 10.48 -0.23
C LYS A 103 3.82 9.44 0.18
N ASP A 104 2.56 9.77 -0.07
CA ASP A 104 1.42 8.88 0.11
C ASP A 104 0.34 9.34 -0.86
N ASP A 105 0.28 8.71 -2.04
CA ASP A 105 -0.65 9.08 -3.10
C ASP A 105 -0.91 7.91 -4.07
N PHE A 106 -2.01 8.02 -4.79
CA PHE A 106 -2.40 7.10 -5.84
C PHE A 106 -2.84 7.88 -7.08
N LYS A 107 -2.27 7.53 -8.24
CA LYS A 107 -2.64 8.08 -9.54
C LYS A 107 -3.06 6.96 -10.49
N ARG A 108 -4.09 7.22 -11.29
CA ARG A 108 -4.56 6.29 -12.31
C ARG A 108 -4.91 7.01 -13.60
N TYR A 109 -4.39 6.51 -14.69
CA TYR A 109 -4.74 6.90 -16.05
C TYR A 109 -5.44 5.74 -16.73
N ASN A 110 -6.56 5.99 -17.36
CA ASN A 110 -7.30 5.01 -18.15
C ASN A 110 -7.54 5.55 -19.55
N ALA A 111 -7.41 4.69 -20.53
CA ALA A 111 -7.86 4.95 -21.88
C ALA A 111 -8.62 3.73 -22.41
N SER A 112 -9.70 3.95 -23.12
CA SER A 112 -10.47 2.89 -23.76
C SER A 112 -10.91 3.32 -25.14
N VAL A 113 -10.94 2.38 -26.06
CA VAL A 113 -11.49 2.57 -27.39
C VAL A 113 -12.28 1.32 -27.76
N SER A 114 -13.42 1.49 -28.38
CA SER A 114 -14.16 0.40 -29.00
C SER A 114 -14.77 0.84 -30.33
N VAL A 115 -14.70 -0.03 -31.31
CA VAL A 115 -15.26 0.17 -32.64
C VAL A 115 -16.03 -1.08 -33.03
N THR A 116 -17.22 -0.88 -33.56
CA THR A 116 -18.03 -1.95 -34.20
C THR A 116 -18.45 -1.47 -35.57
N SER A 117 -18.19 -2.27 -36.61
CA SER A 117 -18.51 -1.93 -37.99
C SER A 117 -19.16 -3.11 -38.71
N GLU A 118 -20.31 -2.86 -39.29
CA GLU A 118 -20.96 -3.77 -40.25
C GLU A 118 -20.36 -3.53 -41.63
N LEU A 119 -19.31 -4.27 -41.98
CA LEU A 119 -18.64 -4.12 -43.27
C LEU A 119 -19.56 -4.43 -44.44
N ASN A 120 -20.41 -5.43 -44.29
CA ASN A 120 -21.47 -5.79 -45.22
C ASN A 120 -22.56 -6.61 -44.52
N LYS A 121 -23.56 -7.12 -45.22
CA LYS A 121 -24.67 -7.94 -44.68
C LYS A 121 -24.22 -9.26 -44.05
N TYR A 122 -23.00 -9.71 -44.34
CA TYR A 122 -22.49 -10.97 -43.87
C TYR A 122 -21.46 -10.81 -42.73
N LEU A 123 -20.75 -9.69 -42.67
CA LEU A 123 -19.59 -9.52 -41.76
C LEU A 123 -19.70 -8.28 -40.91
N THR A 124 -19.71 -8.50 -39.60
CA THR A 124 -19.53 -7.47 -38.55
C THR A 124 -18.20 -7.67 -37.83
N VAL A 125 -17.43 -6.60 -37.68
CA VAL A 125 -16.15 -6.59 -36.99
C VAL A 125 -16.27 -5.75 -35.73
N ARG A 126 -15.69 -6.22 -34.63
CA ARG A 126 -15.56 -5.51 -33.36
C ARG A 126 -14.09 -5.46 -32.97
N ALA A 127 -13.63 -4.30 -32.57
CA ALA A 127 -12.30 -4.13 -31.96
C ALA A 127 -12.44 -3.25 -30.73
N SER A 128 -11.77 -3.65 -29.65
CA SER A 128 -11.69 -2.80 -28.47
C SER A 128 -10.33 -2.92 -27.79
N SER A 129 -9.93 -1.85 -27.12
CA SER A 129 -8.72 -1.85 -26.29
C SER A 129 -8.98 -1.04 -25.03
N ILE A 130 -8.37 -1.51 -23.92
CA ILE A 130 -8.36 -0.82 -22.63
C ILE A 130 -6.92 -0.74 -22.18
N TYR A 131 -6.50 0.44 -21.75
CA TYR A 131 -5.24 0.67 -21.08
C TYR A 131 -5.50 1.31 -19.71
N SER A 132 -4.79 0.83 -18.68
CA SER A 132 -4.82 1.42 -17.34
C SER A 132 -3.40 1.43 -16.78
N ASP A 133 -2.94 2.59 -16.33
CA ASP A 133 -1.70 2.77 -15.58
C ASP A 133 -2.06 3.30 -14.18
N ARG A 134 -1.65 2.55 -13.16
CA ARG A 134 -1.90 2.83 -11.74
C ARG A 134 -0.57 2.95 -11.04
N ASN A 135 -0.34 4.06 -10.39
CA ASN A 135 0.87 4.31 -9.61
C ASN A 135 0.49 4.63 -8.17
N LYS A 136 0.96 3.81 -7.22
CA LYS A 136 0.80 4.03 -5.79
C LYS A 136 2.16 4.29 -5.18
N ARG A 137 2.30 5.44 -4.50
CA ARG A 137 3.47 5.75 -3.67
C ARG A 137 3.04 5.72 -2.21
N TYR A 138 3.84 5.10 -1.37
CA TYR A 138 3.51 4.92 0.03
C TYR A 138 4.79 4.79 0.87
N PRO A 139 4.73 5.07 2.19
CA PRO A 139 5.90 4.88 3.04
C PRO A 139 6.33 3.42 3.01
N GLY A 140 7.60 3.19 2.72
CA GLY A 140 8.23 1.88 2.65
C GLY A 140 8.39 1.26 4.03
N ILE A 141 7.29 1.00 4.71
CA ILE A 141 7.25 0.34 6.00
C ILE A 141 7.03 -1.14 5.73
N GLY A 142 8.14 -1.86 5.70
CA GLY A 142 8.09 -3.30 5.46
C GLY A 142 7.64 -4.04 6.70
N ASN A 143 6.55 -4.73 6.55
CA ASN A 143 6.12 -5.87 7.35
C ASN A 143 5.44 -5.61 8.70
N THR A 144 4.48 -6.39 8.91
CA THR A 144 3.43 -6.64 9.92
C THR A 144 3.73 -6.31 11.39
N SER A 145 4.96 -6.33 11.86
CA SER A 145 5.31 -5.92 13.22
C SER A 145 5.53 -4.41 13.35
N ALA A 146 5.60 -3.69 12.23
CA ALA A 146 5.84 -2.26 12.14
C ALA A 146 4.74 -1.54 11.36
N ASP A 147 3.54 -2.13 11.19
CA ASP A 147 2.42 -1.45 10.55
C ASP A 147 1.97 -0.26 11.41
N PRO A 148 2.28 0.99 11.00
CA PRO A 148 1.97 2.16 11.80
C PRO A 148 0.48 2.41 11.93
N TRP A 149 -0.35 1.97 10.97
CA TRP A 149 -1.81 2.04 11.06
C TRP A 149 -2.35 1.12 12.16
N LEU A 150 -1.76 -0.09 12.28
CA LEU A 150 -2.06 -1.00 13.37
C LEU A 150 -1.66 -0.41 14.73
N TYR A 151 -0.49 0.22 14.79
CA TYR A 151 -0.01 0.83 16.03
C TYR A 151 -0.72 2.13 16.38
N MET A 152 -1.27 2.86 15.43
CA MET A 152 -2.02 4.09 15.68
C MET A 152 -3.11 3.91 16.75
N TYR A 153 -3.95 2.88 16.61
CA TYR A 153 -5.02 2.63 17.58
C TYR A 153 -4.60 1.77 18.77
N ARG A 154 -3.43 1.12 18.71
CA ARG A 154 -2.82 0.41 19.83
C ARG A 154 -1.93 1.30 20.70
N TRP A 155 -1.60 2.49 20.21
CA TRP A 155 -0.77 3.42 20.93
C TRP A 155 -1.59 4.06 22.05
N SER A 156 -1.25 3.75 23.30
CA SER A 156 -1.96 4.33 24.44
C SER A 156 -1.79 5.85 24.45
N PRO A 157 -2.85 6.61 24.78
CA PRO A 157 -2.75 8.07 24.93
C PRO A 157 -1.67 8.55 25.91
N LEU A 158 -1.22 7.69 26.83
CA LEU A 158 -0.16 8.00 27.80
C LEU A 158 1.24 7.57 27.35
N PHE A 159 1.38 6.99 26.14
CA PHE A 159 2.69 6.64 25.61
C PHE A 159 3.31 7.83 24.90
N PRO A 160 4.54 8.22 25.25
CA PRO A 160 5.20 9.37 24.63
C PRO A 160 5.35 9.24 23.12
N MET A 161 5.17 10.37 22.43
CA MET A 161 5.37 10.55 21.00
C MET A 161 6.15 11.83 20.74
N GLY A 162 6.86 11.90 19.61
CA GLY A 162 7.60 13.08 19.18
C GLY A 162 9.09 13.00 19.52
N VAL A 163 9.65 14.07 20.07
CA VAL A 163 11.07 14.25 20.33
C VAL A 163 11.30 14.46 21.83
N THR A 164 12.34 13.88 22.38
CA THR A 164 12.73 14.08 23.79
C THR A 164 13.41 15.43 23.99
N GLU A 165 13.58 15.85 25.25
CA GLU A 165 14.35 17.03 25.64
C GLU A 165 15.82 17.00 25.18
N HIS A 166 16.33 15.82 24.83
CA HIS A 166 17.67 15.62 24.28
C HIS A 166 17.73 15.69 22.74
N GLY A 167 16.63 16.02 22.07
CA GLY A 167 16.56 16.10 20.61
C GLY A 167 16.43 14.76 19.89
N ASN A 168 16.31 13.64 20.62
CA ASN A 168 16.15 12.32 20.01
C ASN A 168 14.67 12.04 19.70
N PRO A 169 14.33 11.67 18.45
CA PRO A 169 13.00 11.23 18.13
C PRO A 169 12.68 9.92 18.85
N LEU A 170 11.43 9.72 19.20
CA LEU A 170 10.96 8.47 19.80
C LEU A 170 10.55 7.47 18.71
N LYS A 171 10.76 6.19 18.99
CA LYS A 171 10.23 5.12 18.13
C LYS A 171 8.73 5.01 18.33
N GLU A 172 7.98 5.67 17.47
CA GLU A 172 6.53 5.74 17.49
C GLU A 172 5.98 5.80 16.05
N PRO A 173 4.69 5.48 15.82
CA PRO A 173 4.17 5.25 14.48
C PRO A 173 4.33 6.41 13.50
N SER A 174 4.19 7.66 13.96
CA SER A 174 4.31 8.83 13.08
C SER A 174 5.75 9.09 12.63
N TYR A 175 6.71 8.85 13.53
CA TYR A 175 8.13 8.96 13.21
C TYR A 175 8.59 7.84 12.28
N GLU A 176 8.13 6.61 12.48
CA GLU A 176 8.45 5.49 11.58
C GLU A 176 7.99 5.77 10.15
N MET A 177 6.80 6.36 9.97
CA MET A 177 6.35 6.82 8.66
C MET A 177 7.24 7.93 8.07
N ALA A 178 7.63 8.90 8.88
CA ALA A 178 8.47 10.02 8.45
C ALA A 178 9.90 9.57 8.08
N ALA A 179 10.46 8.64 8.85
CA ALA A 179 11.81 8.12 8.67
C ALA A 179 11.93 7.18 7.45
N SER A 180 10.85 6.50 7.07
CA SER A 180 10.86 5.59 5.93
C SER A 180 11.00 6.31 4.59
N ASN A 181 11.61 5.65 3.60
CA ASN A 181 11.57 6.10 2.22
C ASN A 181 10.23 5.75 1.57
N THR A 182 10.04 6.26 0.36
CA THR A 182 8.83 6.01 -0.42
C THR A 182 9.02 4.77 -1.28
N ASP A 183 8.17 3.78 -1.09
CA ASP A 183 8.02 2.68 -2.03
C ASP A 183 7.04 3.07 -3.14
N ASN A 184 7.26 2.50 -4.32
CA ASN A 184 6.45 2.75 -5.50
C ASN A 184 5.95 1.42 -6.06
N LEU A 185 4.63 1.33 -6.28
CA LEU A 185 3.97 0.21 -6.94
C LEU A 185 3.26 0.73 -8.19
N GLN A 186 3.77 0.34 -9.36
CA GLN A 186 3.14 0.64 -10.64
C GLN A 186 2.49 -0.61 -11.22
N ASN A 187 1.20 -0.53 -11.52
CA ASN A 187 0.45 -1.60 -12.18
C ASN A 187 -0.06 -1.08 -13.52
N LYS A 188 0.37 -1.73 -14.62
CA LYS A 188 -0.13 -1.47 -15.95
C LYS A 188 -0.99 -2.64 -16.40
N TYR A 189 -2.14 -2.32 -16.94
CA TYR A 189 -3.06 -3.27 -17.56
C TYR A 189 -3.32 -2.87 -18.99
N TYR A 190 -3.18 -3.81 -19.87
CA TYR A 190 -3.44 -3.65 -21.29
C TYR A 190 -4.32 -4.78 -21.77
N ASN A 191 -5.42 -4.45 -22.47
CA ASN A 191 -6.34 -5.42 -23.06
C ASN A 191 -6.66 -5.04 -24.48
N VAL A 192 -6.64 -6.02 -25.37
CA VAL A 192 -7.12 -5.89 -26.76
C VAL A 192 -8.09 -7.04 -27.03
N ASN A 193 -9.24 -6.70 -27.56
CA ASN A 193 -10.25 -7.65 -28.02
C ASN A 193 -10.55 -7.42 -29.48
N LEU A 194 -10.56 -8.50 -30.28
CA LEU A 194 -10.97 -8.55 -31.67
C LEU A 194 -12.08 -9.57 -31.83
N GLY A 195 -13.21 -9.15 -32.36
CA GLY A 195 -14.37 -9.98 -32.59
C GLY A 195 -14.89 -9.91 -34.03
N PHE A 196 -15.30 -11.05 -34.56
CA PHE A 196 -15.92 -11.18 -35.88
C PHE A 196 -17.24 -11.91 -35.73
N THR A 197 -18.25 -11.46 -36.45
CA THR A 197 -19.52 -12.18 -36.62
C THR A 197 -19.76 -12.36 -38.12
N LEU A 198 -19.78 -13.61 -38.54
CA LEU A 198 -20.09 -13.98 -39.94
C LEU A 198 -21.49 -14.56 -40.00
N ASN A 199 -22.40 -13.87 -40.62
CA ASN A 199 -23.77 -14.34 -40.91
C ASN A 199 -23.75 -15.12 -42.23
N ILE A 200 -23.71 -16.47 -42.18
CA ILE A 200 -23.68 -17.34 -43.35
C ILE A 200 -25.02 -17.28 -44.05
N THR A 201 -26.11 -17.38 -43.24
CA THR A 201 -27.46 -17.19 -43.67
C THR A 201 -28.22 -16.35 -42.64
N LYS A 202 -29.54 -16.08 -42.85
CA LYS A 202 -30.37 -15.42 -41.85
C LYS A 202 -30.50 -16.21 -40.54
N ASN A 203 -30.30 -17.51 -40.60
CA ASN A 203 -30.48 -18.43 -39.48
C ASN A 203 -29.20 -19.03 -38.96
N TRP A 204 -28.05 -18.77 -39.59
CA TRP A 204 -26.78 -19.36 -39.26
C TRP A 204 -25.67 -18.31 -39.15
N ASP A 205 -25.08 -18.20 -37.98
CA ASP A 205 -23.95 -17.32 -37.70
C ASP A 205 -22.75 -18.09 -37.10
N VAL A 206 -21.57 -17.57 -37.36
CA VAL A 206 -20.32 -17.96 -36.74
C VAL A 206 -19.71 -16.75 -36.06
N LYS A 207 -19.32 -16.91 -34.82
CA LYS A 207 -18.65 -15.85 -34.04
C LYS A 207 -17.27 -16.30 -33.61
N PHE A 208 -16.37 -15.33 -33.68
CA PHE A 208 -15.00 -15.47 -33.29
C PHE A 208 -14.65 -14.29 -32.39
N ASP A 209 -14.05 -14.56 -31.23
CA ASP A 209 -13.53 -13.52 -30.33
C ASP A 209 -12.12 -13.92 -29.88
N TYR A 210 -11.18 -13.01 -30.04
CA TYR A 210 -9.82 -13.14 -29.51
C TYR A 210 -9.56 -11.99 -28.54
N THR A 211 -9.12 -12.34 -27.35
CA THR A 211 -8.72 -11.40 -26.32
C THR A 211 -7.28 -11.64 -25.90
N TYR A 212 -6.47 -10.62 -25.94
CA TYR A 212 -5.16 -10.57 -25.32
C TYR A 212 -5.19 -9.58 -24.16
N ASP A 213 -4.78 -10.00 -22.98
CA ASP A 213 -4.55 -9.09 -21.87
C ASP A 213 -3.18 -9.32 -21.25
N ARG A 214 -2.58 -8.21 -20.83
CA ARG A 214 -1.31 -8.18 -20.14
C ARG A 214 -1.41 -7.30 -18.92
N GLN A 215 -1.00 -7.84 -17.78
CA GLN A 215 -0.81 -7.09 -16.55
C GLN A 215 0.65 -7.13 -16.15
N THR A 216 1.23 -5.96 -15.87
CA THR A 216 2.55 -5.84 -15.26
C THR A 216 2.44 -5.12 -13.92
N SER A 217 3.23 -5.58 -12.96
CA SER A 217 3.33 -4.99 -11.63
C SER A 217 4.81 -4.75 -11.33
N GLU A 218 5.20 -3.49 -11.23
CA GLU A 218 6.56 -3.06 -10.92
C GLU A 218 6.59 -2.47 -9.52
N THR A 219 7.44 -3.01 -8.65
CA THR A 219 7.63 -2.52 -7.28
C THR A 219 9.07 -2.06 -7.11
N ASN A 220 9.24 -0.80 -6.72
CA ASN A 220 10.51 -0.27 -6.22
C ASN A 220 10.36 -0.11 -4.71
N SER A 221 11.24 -0.73 -3.94
CA SER A 221 11.17 -0.73 -2.48
C SER A 221 12.54 -0.49 -1.88
N SER A 222 12.56 -0.01 -0.64
CA SER A 222 13.80 0.17 0.10
C SER A 222 13.63 -0.12 1.58
N VAL A 223 14.67 -0.69 2.18
CA VAL A 223 14.82 -0.78 3.62
C VAL A 223 15.88 0.22 4.04
N THR A 224 15.51 1.15 4.90
CA THR A 224 16.39 2.19 5.42
C THR A 224 16.54 2.06 6.92
N GLN A 225 17.66 2.53 7.44
CA GLN A 225 17.94 2.58 8.86
C GLN A 225 17.61 3.96 9.41
N TYR A 226 17.10 4.02 10.64
CA TYR A 226 16.91 5.24 11.42
C TYR A 226 17.24 5.00 12.88
N GLU A 227 17.51 6.07 13.62
CA GLU A 227 17.76 6.02 15.07
C GLU A 227 16.58 6.65 15.81
N ALA A 228 16.19 6.04 16.93
CA ALA A 228 15.09 6.54 17.76
C ALA A 228 15.21 6.07 19.20
N GLY A 229 14.64 6.83 20.13
CA GLY A 229 14.50 6.45 21.52
C GLY A 229 13.58 5.24 21.68
N ALA A 230 14.07 4.19 22.30
CA ALA A 230 13.38 2.92 22.47
C ALA A 230 12.39 2.99 23.63
N THR A 231 11.17 3.41 23.37
CA THR A 231 10.12 3.56 24.40
C THR A 231 9.69 2.22 25.04
N TRP A 232 9.99 1.09 24.40
CA TRP A 232 9.65 -0.26 24.86
C TRP A 232 10.75 -0.94 25.68
N TYR A 233 11.93 -0.31 25.79
CA TYR A 233 13.03 -0.82 26.60
C TYR A 233 13.05 -0.14 27.99
N ALA A 234 13.80 -0.73 28.91
CA ALA A 234 14.10 -0.08 30.18
C ALA A 234 14.86 1.22 29.91
N PRO A 235 14.45 2.33 30.52
CA PRO A 235 15.19 3.58 30.45
C PRO A 235 16.59 3.43 31.04
N THR A 236 17.53 4.22 30.54
CA THR A 236 18.88 4.32 31.07
C THR A 236 19.02 5.55 31.95
N ALA A 237 19.84 5.46 32.99
CA ALA A 237 20.16 6.60 33.83
C ALA A 237 20.70 7.77 33.01
N TRP A 238 20.23 8.98 33.26
CA TRP A 238 20.79 10.18 32.64
C TRP A 238 22.05 10.59 33.36
N ILE A 239 23.21 10.27 32.79
CA ILE A 239 24.52 10.58 33.32
C ILE A 239 25.10 11.76 32.55
N GLU A 240 25.61 12.77 33.25
CA GLU A 240 26.44 13.85 32.71
C GLU A 240 27.67 14.05 33.56
N ASN A 241 28.80 14.23 32.90
CA ASN A 241 30.13 14.37 33.55
C ASN A 241 30.39 13.28 34.59
N GLY A 242 29.92 12.05 34.34
CA GLY A 242 30.11 10.91 35.24
C GLY A 242 29.14 10.84 36.42
N SER A 243 28.21 11.80 36.57
CA SER A 243 27.27 11.86 37.68
C SER A 243 25.84 11.70 37.22
N GLN A 244 24.98 11.06 38.02
CA GLN A 244 23.55 10.96 37.81
C GLN A 244 22.91 12.37 37.87
N VAL A 245 22.11 12.72 36.87
CA VAL A 245 21.29 13.93 36.88
C VAL A 245 20.05 13.70 37.74
N PHE A 246 19.65 14.71 38.51
CA PHE A 246 18.42 14.74 39.30
C PHE A 246 17.51 15.84 38.78
N VAL A 247 16.20 15.59 38.80
CA VAL A 247 15.18 16.55 38.34
C VAL A 247 14.02 16.62 39.34
N ASN A 248 13.32 17.76 39.32
CA ASN A 248 12.03 17.93 40.01
C ASN A 248 10.85 17.36 39.19
N GLU A 249 9.65 17.48 39.69
CA GLU A 249 8.40 17.04 39.01
C GLU A 249 8.06 17.86 37.75
N GLN A 250 8.70 18.98 37.51
CA GLN A 250 8.61 19.79 36.30
C GLN A 250 9.65 19.37 35.23
N GLY A 251 10.56 18.44 35.57
CA GLY A 251 11.66 18.00 34.72
C GLY A 251 12.86 18.96 34.74
N GLU A 252 12.88 19.92 35.64
CA GLU A 252 13.99 20.85 35.80
C GLU A 252 15.07 20.25 36.67
N ARG A 253 16.32 20.49 36.30
CA ARG A 253 17.49 20.00 37.06
C ARG A 253 17.54 20.63 38.44
N VAL A 254 17.88 19.79 39.41
CA VAL A 254 18.04 20.20 40.80
C VAL A 254 19.30 19.54 41.39
N ASP A 255 19.99 20.25 42.27
CA ASP A 255 21.20 19.77 42.93
C ASP A 255 20.83 18.90 44.14
N THR A 256 19.71 19.12 44.77
CA THR A 256 19.25 18.42 45.98
C THR A 256 17.73 18.19 45.93
N GLY A 257 17.27 17.10 46.55
CA GLY A 257 15.82 16.84 46.74
C GLY A 257 15.06 16.39 45.50
N GLY A 258 15.76 16.11 44.38
CA GLY A 258 15.17 15.64 43.15
C GLY A 258 15.08 14.13 43.05
N MET A 259 14.41 13.65 41.98
CA MET A 259 14.39 12.25 41.61
C MET A 259 15.50 11.96 40.57
N PRO A 260 16.11 10.78 40.55
CA PRO A 260 17.09 10.39 39.52
C PRO A 260 16.43 10.43 38.14
N ALA A 261 17.07 11.11 37.21
CA ALA A 261 16.55 11.27 35.85
C ALA A 261 16.96 10.11 34.94
N TYR A 262 16.06 9.76 34.04
CA TYR A 262 16.23 8.69 33.06
C TYR A 262 15.93 9.18 31.66
N ARG A 263 16.49 8.46 30.66
CA ARG A 263 16.24 8.73 29.24
C ARG A 263 15.99 7.43 28.49
N PHE A 264 15.29 7.50 27.38
CA PHE A 264 15.13 6.36 26.50
C PHE A 264 16.47 6.05 25.81
N PRO A 265 16.93 4.77 25.82
CA PRO A 265 18.10 4.41 25.06
C PRO A 265 17.83 4.64 23.56
N VAL A 266 18.81 5.21 22.85
CA VAL A 266 18.73 5.41 21.40
C VAL A 266 19.23 4.16 20.72
N GLU A 267 18.39 3.60 19.85
CA GLU A 267 18.63 2.35 19.14
C GLU A 267 18.51 2.54 17.64
N LYS A 268 19.21 1.68 16.91
CA LYS A 268 19.10 1.60 15.44
C LYS A 268 17.96 0.68 15.04
N TYR A 269 17.11 1.17 14.17
CA TYR A 269 15.95 0.45 13.64
C TYR A 269 15.99 0.43 12.11
N TYR A 270 15.33 -0.57 11.55
CA TYR A 270 15.06 -0.66 10.12
C TYR A 270 13.55 -0.52 9.89
N ASN A 271 13.15 0.11 8.80
CA ASN A 271 11.75 0.23 8.42
C ASN A 271 11.16 -1.09 7.86
N SER A 272 11.84 -2.20 8.05
CA SER A 272 11.42 -3.55 7.67
C SER A 272 11.82 -4.55 8.74
N SER A 273 11.06 -5.62 8.88
CA SER A 273 11.44 -6.80 9.67
C SER A 273 12.41 -7.74 8.94
N GLY A 274 12.88 -7.35 7.76
CA GLY A 274 13.86 -8.09 6.97
C GLY A 274 15.26 -8.15 7.61
N PRO A 275 16.24 -8.63 6.88
CA PRO A 275 17.61 -8.71 7.39
C PRO A 275 18.08 -7.34 7.88
N GLY A 276 18.84 -7.32 8.97
CA GLY A 276 19.32 -6.12 9.66
C GLY A 276 20.32 -5.29 8.84
N ALA A 277 20.02 -5.04 7.56
CA ALA A 277 20.80 -4.21 6.66
C ALA A 277 19.89 -3.36 5.79
N SER A 278 20.32 -2.14 5.51
CA SER A 278 19.66 -1.31 4.50
C SER A 278 19.74 -1.97 3.12
N GLN A 279 18.70 -1.81 2.30
CA GLN A 279 18.65 -2.40 0.96
C GLN A 279 17.77 -1.59 0.00
N VAL A 280 18.02 -1.74 -1.28
CA VAL A 280 17.14 -1.35 -2.37
C VAL A 280 16.69 -2.60 -3.11
N GLY A 281 15.42 -2.63 -3.50
CA GLY A 281 14.81 -3.77 -4.20
C GLY A 281 13.95 -3.32 -5.37
N TYR A 282 13.97 -4.13 -6.41
CA TYR A 282 13.10 -4.02 -7.58
C TYR A 282 12.42 -5.36 -7.84
N GLN A 283 11.13 -5.35 -8.08
CA GLN A 283 10.37 -6.52 -8.49
C GLN A 283 9.51 -6.19 -9.71
N ASN A 284 9.56 -7.07 -10.69
CA ASN A 284 8.64 -7.04 -11.83
C ASN A 284 7.88 -8.37 -11.88
N LYS A 285 6.55 -8.27 -11.98
CA LYS A 285 5.66 -9.41 -12.24
C LYS A 285 4.88 -9.12 -13.51
N SER A 286 4.73 -10.11 -14.38
CA SER A 286 3.87 -10.02 -15.55
C SER A 286 2.98 -11.23 -15.69
N VAL A 287 1.76 -11.00 -16.16
CA VAL A 287 0.79 -12.01 -16.56
C VAL A 287 0.30 -11.67 -17.95
N ASP A 288 0.42 -12.63 -18.87
CA ASP A 288 -0.05 -12.52 -20.24
C ASP A 288 -1.13 -13.60 -20.47
N ASN A 289 -2.34 -13.21 -20.79
CA ASN A 289 -3.44 -14.11 -21.09
C ASN A 289 -3.89 -13.96 -22.55
N ASN A 290 -4.15 -15.10 -23.18
CA ASN A 290 -4.77 -15.15 -24.49
C ASN A 290 -6.02 -16.01 -24.41
N THR A 291 -7.14 -15.46 -24.80
CA THR A 291 -8.43 -16.14 -24.87
C THR A 291 -8.92 -16.16 -26.30
N PHE A 292 -9.23 -17.33 -26.78
CA PHE A 292 -9.77 -17.56 -28.11
C PHE A 292 -11.10 -18.29 -27.97
N ASN A 293 -12.15 -17.71 -28.56
CA ASN A 293 -13.48 -18.30 -28.64
C ASN A 293 -13.91 -18.37 -30.09
N ILE A 294 -14.43 -19.53 -30.49
CA ILE A 294 -15.15 -19.70 -31.75
C ILE A 294 -16.41 -20.52 -31.48
N TYR A 295 -17.53 -20.03 -31.94
CA TYR A 295 -18.78 -20.77 -31.83
C TYR A 295 -19.72 -20.45 -32.97
N THR A 296 -20.59 -21.38 -33.30
CA THR A 296 -21.62 -21.25 -34.33
C THR A 296 -23.00 -21.42 -33.73
N THR A 297 -23.95 -20.68 -34.25
CA THR A 297 -25.36 -20.76 -33.84
C THR A 297 -26.23 -20.98 -35.07
N TYR A 298 -27.07 -22.01 -34.99
CA TYR A 298 -28.07 -22.28 -36.04
C TYR A 298 -29.49 -22.26 -35.43
N ASN A 299 -30.36 -21.46 -36.01
CA ASN A 299 -31.76 -21.35 -35.62
C ASN A 299 -32.63 -22.07 -36.64
N LEU A 300 -33.42 -23.02 -36.19
CA LEU A 300 -34.34 -23.83 -37.00
C LEU A 300 -35.75 -23.62 -36.49
N GLN A 301 -36.66 -23.27 -37.40
CA GLN A 301 -38.08 -23.16 -37.12
C GLN A 301 -38.83 -24.18 -37.96
N LEU A 302 -39.67 -24.99 -37.32
CA LEU A 302 -40.47 -26.03 -37.91
C LEU A 302 -41.95 -25.80 -37.58
N GLY A 303 -42.85 -26.40 -38.40
CA GLY A 303 -44.28 -26.22 -38.29
C GLY A 303 -44.85 -25.16 -39.27
N ALA A 304 -46.12 -25.30 -39.63
CA ALA A 304 -46.76 -24.41 -40.59
C ALA A 304 -46.84 -22.95 -40.06
N GLU A 305 -47.00 -22.80 -38.74
CA GLU A 305 -47.02 -21.51 -38.02
C GLU A 305 -45.73 -21.23 -37.26
N LYS A 306 -44.65 -22.04 -37.52
CA LYS A 306 -43.35 -21.95 -36.83
C LYS A 306 -43.41 -22.21 -35.32
N GLU A 307 -44.31 -23.08 -34.91
CA GLU A 307 -44.61 -23.41 -33.51
C GLU A 307 -43.43 -24.07 -32.78
N HIS A 308 -42.47 -24.62 -33.51
CA HIS A 308 -41.27 -25.26 -32.93
C HIS A 308 -40.02 -24.50 -33.31
N ALA A 309 -39.39 -23.86 -32.35
CA ALA A 309 -38.14 -23.17 -32.55
C ALA A 309 -36.99 -23.88 -31.84
N PHE A 310 -35.95 -24.25 -32.59
CA PHE A 310 -34.71 -24.84 -32.07
C PHE A 310 -33.55 -23.90 -32.29
N LYS A 311 -32.71 -23.75 -31.26
CA LYS A 311 -31.48 -23.02 -31.37
C LYS A 311 -30.32 -23.92 -30.96
N PHE A 312 -29.48 -24.28 -31.91
CA PHE A 312 -28.26 -25.09 -31.69
C PHE A 312 -27.06 -24.18 -31.59
N MET A 313 -26.20 -24.42 -30.62
CA MET A 313 -24.92 -23.75 -30.48
C MET A 313 -23.83 -24.79 -30.17
N VAL A 314 -22.74 -24.72 -30.88
CA VAL A 314 -21.51 -25.48 -30.56
C VAL A 314 -20.30 -24.57 -30.68
N GLY A 315 -19.31 -24.79 -29.84
CA GLY A 315 -18.13 -23.96 -29.84
C GLY A 315 -16.96 -24.52 -29.09
N MET A 316 -15.85 -23.79 -29.19
CA MET A 316 -14.59 -24.10 -28.58
C MET A 316 -14.05 -22.83 -27.89
N ASN A 317 -13.49 -22.99 -26.72
CA ASN A 317 -12.77 -21.98 -25.97
C ASN A 317 -11.34 -22.47 -25.72
N ARG A 318 -10.35 -21.60 -25.93
CA ARG A 318 -8.97 -21.85 -25.53
C ARG A 318 -8.46 -20.66 -24.73
N VAL A 319 -7.94 -20.94 -23.52
CA VAL A 319 -7.28 -19.94 -22.68
C VAL A 319 -5.84 -20.38 -22.47
N THR A 320 -4.91 -19.45 -22.63
CA THR A 320 -3.51 -19.66 -22.22
C THR A 320 -3.10 -18.53 -21.31
N SER A 321 -2.40 -18.85 -20.25
CA SER A 321 -1.84 -17.89 -19.30
C SER A 321 -0.33 -18.12 -19.16
N LYS A 322 0.43 -17.02 -19.15
CA LYS A 322 1.86 -17.02 -18.84
C LYS A 322 2.09 -16.07 -17.69
N TRP A 323 2.78 -16.53 -16.68
CA TRP A 323 3.16 -15.71 -15.54
C TRP A 323 4.68 -15.71 -15.40
N SER A 324 5.26 -14.57 -15.07
CA SER A 324 6.68 -14.45 -14.71
C SER A 324 6.88 -13.43 -13.60
N SER A 325 7.88 -13.67 -12.76
CA SER A 325 8.32 -12.76 -11.70
C SER A 325 9.85 -12.69 -11.71
N HIS A 326 10.37 -11.48 -11.62
CA HIS A 326 11.78 -11.19 -11.44
C HIS A 326 11.93 -10.21 -10.29
N LYS A 327 12.82 -10.52 -9.35
CA LYS A 327 13.11 -9.68 -8.19
C LYS A 327 14.61 -9.59 -8.02
N GLY A 328 15.12 -8.39 -7.78
CA GLY A 328 16.50 -8.15 -7.42
C GLY A 328 16.58 -7.20 -6.24
N TRP A 329 17.54 -7.41 -5.36
CA TRP A 329 17.86 -6.46 -4.29
C TRP A 329 19.34 -6.44 -4.00
N LYS A 330 19.80 -5.30 -3.46
CA LYS A 330 21.18 -5.10 -3.05
C LYS A 330 21.22 -4.44 -1.68
N THR A 331 22.14 -4.90 -0.84
CA THR A 331 22.24 -4.49 0.56
C THR A 331 23.29 -3.39 0.77
N ASN A 332 23.32 -2.83 1.99
CA ASN A 332 24.26 -1.82 2.44
C ASN A 332 24.23 -0.55 1.58
N LEU A 333 23.14 0.20 1.70
CA LEU A 333 22.99 1.52 1.07
C LEU A 333 24.05 2.50 1.60
N ILE A 334 24.76 3.15 0.70
CA ILE A 334 25.68 4.25 1.01
C ILE A 334 24.89 5.52 1.32
N ASP A 335 23.80 5.74 0.54
CA ASP A 335 22.88 6.85 0.75
C ASP A 335 21.50 6.32 1.12
N LEU A 336 21.08 6.53 2.37
CA LEU A 336 19.79 6.10 2.90
C LEU A 336 18.63 7.00 2.42
N THR A 337 18.93 8.19 1.91
CA THR A 337 17.91 9.15 1.45
C THR A 337 17.55 8.96 -0.01
N ASN A 338 18.46 8.37 -0.79
CA ASN A 338 18.31 8.10 -2.22
C ASN A 338 18.70 6.64 -2.55
N PRO A 339 17.88 5.66 -2.16
CA PRO A 339 18.19 4.25 -2.34
C PRO A 339 18.21 3.87 -3.82
N GLN A 340 19.40 3.54 -4.33
CA GLN A 340 19.63 3.11 -5.71
C GLN A 340 20.62 1.95 -5.75
N PHE A 341 20.50 1.03 -6.72
CA PHE A 341 21.43 -0.09 -6.89
C PHE A 341 22.91 0.32 -6.99
N PRO A 342 23.28 1.38 -7.75
CA PRO A 342 24.66 1.86 -7.77
C PRO A 342 25.15 2.42 -6.44
N LEU A 343 24.23 2.87 -5.57
CA LEU A 343 24.52 3.43 -4.26
C LEU A 343 24.38 2.37 -3.14
N ALA A 344 24.53 1.11 -3.46
CA ALA A 344 24.58 0.00 -2.50
C ALA A 344 25.87 -0.78 -2.69
N SER A 345 26.58 -1.07 -1.58
CA SER A 345 27.92 -1.66 -1.57
C SER A 345 27.94 -3.14 -1.16
N GLY A 346 26.84 -3.66 -0.65
CA GLY A 346 26.76 -5.02 -0.14
C GLY A 346 26.36 -6.05 -1.19
N ASP A 347 25.92 -7.21 -0.72
CA ASP A 347 25.56 -8.34 -1.55
C ASP A 347 24.33 -8.03 -2.40
N GLN A 348 24.34 -8.59 -3.59
CA GLN A 348 23.21 -8.51 -4.52
C GLN A 348 22.56 -9.89 -4.68
N PHE A 349 21.24 -9.89 -4.78
CA PHE A 349 20.43 -11.09 -4.89
C PHE A 349 19.47 -10.96 -6.05
N ILE A 350 19.22 -12.05 -6.74
CA ILE A 350 18.29 -12.13 -7.86
C ILE A 350 17.45 -13.38 -7.69
N GLU A 351 16.13 -13.22 -7.81
CA GLU A 351 15.16 -14.31 -7.83
C GLU A 351 14.30 -14.19 -9.08
N GLY A 352 13.88 -15.31 -9.63
CA GLY A 352 12.98 -15.32 -10.77
C GLY A 352 12.19 -16.63 -10.83
N ASP A 353 10.95 -16.51 -11.30
CA ASP A 353 10.08 -17.65 -11.53
C ASP A 353 9.16 -17.39 -12.71
N ARG A 354 8.68 -18.47 -13.34
CA ARG A 354 7.74 -18.42 -14.46
C ARG A 354 6.87 -19.67 -14.52
N ASN A 355 5.64 -19.47 -14.91
CA ASN A 355 4.71 -20.56 -15.14
C ASN A 355 3.92 -20.34 -16.43
N TRP A 356 3.36 -21.42 -16.94
CA TRP A 356 2.53 -21.41 -18.13
C TRP A 356 1.44 -22.47 -17.99
N GLU A 357 0.22 -22.11 -18.40
CA GLU A 357 -0.91 -23.02 -18.43
C GLU A 357 -1.75 -22.80 -19.69
N ALA A 358 -2.44 -23.86 -20.11
CA ALA A 358 -3.38 -23.81 -21.22
C ALA A 358 -4.61 -24.68 -20.91
N GLN A 359 -5.77 -24.16 -21.25
CA GLN A 359 -7.05 -24.84 -21.13
C GLN A 359 -7.73 -24.83 -22.51
N LEU A 360 -8.31 -25.98 -22.88
CA LEU A 360 -9.13 -26.13 -24.09
C LEU A 360 -10.47 -26.73 -23.68
N GLY A 361 -11.54 -26.05 -24.01
CA GLY A 361 -12.90 -26.48 -23.71
C GLY A 361 -13.75 -26.54 -24.98
N PHE A 362 -14.65 -27.52 -25.05
CA PHE A 362 -15.72 -27.59 -26.05
C PHE A 362 -17.06 -27.48 -25.34
N PHE A 363 -18.00 -26.81 -25.96
CA PHE A 363 -19.33 -26.64 -25.40
C PHE A 363 -20.43 -26.73 -26.46
N GLY A 364 -21.59 -27.15 -26.04
CA GLY A 364 -22.79 -27.18 -26.87
C GLY A 364 -24.02 -26.83 -26.08
N ARG A 365 -25.01 -26.26 -26.75
CA ARG A 365 -26.29 -25.89 -26.16
C ARG A 365 -27.43 -26.11 -27.18
N LEU A 366 -28.51 -26.67 -26.71
CA LEU A 366 -29.77 -26.76 -27.42
C LEU A 366 -30.84 -26.05 -26.63
N ASN A 367 -31.54 -25.10 -27.28
CA ASN A 367 -32.74 -24.48 -26.75
C ASN A 367 -33.91 -24.89 -27.65
N TYR A 368 -35.06 -25.18 -27.04
CA TYR A 368 -36.33 -25.44 -27.70
C TYR A 368 -37.40 -24.53 -27.07
N SER A 369 -38.20 -23.92 -27.89
CA SER A 369 -39.36 -23.12 -27.50
C SER A 369 -40.52 -23.28 -28.45
#